data_d4bdb6a1ba8ab0a73c85a46dd4f3c9d9
#
_entry.id   d4bdb6a1ba8ab0a73c85a46dd4f3c9d9
#
_cell.length_a   1.000
_cell.length_b   1.000
_cell.length_c   1.000
_cell.angle_alpha   90.00
_cell.angle_beta   90.00
_cell.angle_gamma   90.00
#
_symmetry.space_group_name_H-M   'P 1'
#
loop_
_entity.id
_entity.type
_entity.pdbx_description
1 polymer ?
#
loop_
_entity_poly.entity_id
_entity_poly.type
_entity_poly.pdbx_seq_one_letter_code
_entity_poly.pdbx_strand_id
1 'polypeptide(L)'
;MTMADQGSRFGQPEKICDIVLKGGITSGVVYPLALVSLAEKYRFSNIGGTSAGAMAAVAAAAAEYGRHIENAGFDRLARIPGELGPNLLSMFQPTPALKPLFDIFVAALKAKTKTGRIIAITSAAIGGYWLSALLGLLPGGLVALIALAIGGGTGFVAFGMLLALAGLVAGVVWRLVKAANTDLVGSDFGLCPGIRQPYSSRDGFTDWLARLIDEAAGNETGRPLTFGDLAAPPDGRPAIQLAMMTTSLMEKRPYTLPMPEDHRFVFEKSEWERIFPERVMAFLTTQCDRFTPPAGEAGEYYHFPDPARLPLIVGARMSLSFPLLISAVPLWRRDFTLLEEAERNKLRRCLFSDGGLSSNFPIHFFDRLLPNTPTFAISLDDYDEKRNRDDVWLPASSGSGSQLPVQPFDGLGGFLMRLLMSAKDWQDNLQSTLPGYRERIAHVVLKPEEGGLNLTMDEATIRKLV
;
A
#
# COMPACT_ATOMS: atom_id res chain seq x y z
N MET A 1 33.77 17.22 25.48
CA MET A 1 32.40 16.87 25.88
C MET A 1 31.61 18.16 25.90
N THR A 2 30.99 18.47 24.82
CA THR A 2 30.22 19.70 24.60
C THR A 2 28.83 19.52 25.21
N MET A 3 28.28 20.57 25.81
CA MET A 3 26.98 20.64 26.53
C MET A 3 25.72 20.29 25.69
N ALA A 4 25.86 19.64 24.55
CA ALA A 4 24.74 19.26 23.67
C ALA A 4 24.19 17.84 23.91
N ASP A 5 24.76 17.07 24.86
CA ASP A 5 24.44 15.65 25.05
C ASP A 5 23.58 15.34 26.30
N GLN A 6 22.96 16.36 26.91
CA GLN A 6 22.04 16.16 28.02
C GLN A 6 20.61 16.49 27.57
N GLY A 7 19.90 15.48 27.02
CA GLY A 7 18.45 15.53 27.00
C GLY A 7 17.70 15.11 25.75
N SER A 8 18.29 14.44 24.78
CA SER A 8 17.47 13.82 23.72
C SER A 8 16.69 12.66 24.33
N ARG A 9 15.35 12.69 24.26
CA ARG A 9 14.41 11.63 24.67
C ARG A 9 14.82 10.27 24.10
N PHE A 10 15.48 10.28 22.95
CA PHE A 10 15.91 9.10 22.20
C PHE A 10 17.42 8.86 22.29
N GLY A 11 18.17 9.51 23.16
CA GLY A 11 19.63 9.42 23.37
C GLY A 11 20.31 8.16 22.83
N GLN A 12 21.22 7.55 23.56
CA GLN A 12 21.83 6.27 23.17
C GLN A 12 21.24 5.14 24.04
N PRO A 13 20.16 4.47 23.61
CA PRO A 13 19.64 3.35 24.37
C PRO A 13 20.64 2.21 24.39
N GLU A 14 20.87 1.62 25.57
CA GLU A 14 21.81 0.52 25.74
C GLU A 14 21.36 -0.78 25.07
N LYS A 15 20.05 -0.95 24.89
CA LYS A 15 19.45 -2.15 24.34
C LYS A 15 19.30 -2.05 22.84
N ILE A 16 19.46 -3.18 22.16
CA ILE A 16 19.29 -3.32 20.71
C ILE A 16 18.20 -4.34 20.46
N CYS A 17 17.37 -4.12 19.44
CA CYS A 17 16.39 -5.09 18.98
C CYS A 17 16.23 -5.07 17.46
N ASP A 18 15.64 -6.15 16.95
CA ASP A 18 15.08 -6.24 15.62
C ASP A 18 13.56 -6.05 15.72
N ILE A 19 12.95 -5.46 14.71
CA ILE A 19 11.51 -5.25 14.70
C ILE A 19 10.88 -5.65 13.37
N VAL A 20 9.73 -6.34 13.43
CA VAL A 20 8.95 -6.76 12.27
C VAL A 20 7.51 -6.27 12.40
N LEU A 21 7.02 -5.61 11.36
CA LEU A 21 5.72 -4.95 11.34
C LEU A 21 4.80 -5.65 10.33
N LYS A 22 3.66 -6.15 10.83
CA LYS A 22 2.63 -6.80 10.01
C LYS A 22 2.01 -5.81 9.03
N GLY A 23 1.65 -6.29 7.85
CA GLY A 23 0.87 -5.51 6.89
C GLY A 23 -0.53 -5.20 7.42
N GLY A 24 -1.03 -4.09 6.98
CA GLY A 24 -2.39 -3.60 7.20
C GLY A 24 -2.69 -2.55 6.14
N ILE A 25 -3.77 -1.81 6.24
CA ILE A 25 -4.01 -0.70 5.32
C ILE A 25 -4.05 0.60 6.12
N THR A 26 -5.17 0.92 6.74
CA THR A 26 -5.29 2.15 7.54
C THR A 26 -4.88 1.95 9.00
N SER A 27 -4.86 0.72 9.47
CA SER A 27 -4.39 0.33 10.80
C SER A 27 -2.91 0.67 11.06
N GLY A 28 -2.13 0.92 10.01
CA GLY A 28 -0.74 1.39 10.12
C GLY A 28 -0.55 2.72 10.86
N VAL A 29 -1.62 3.47 11.11
CA VAL A 29 -1.63 4.68 11.95
C VAL A 29 -1.13 4.42 13.38
N VAL A 30 -1.27 3.20 13.89
CA VAL A 30 -0.80 2.81 15.25
C VAL A 30 0.72 2.73 15.33
N TYR A 31 1.40 2.38 14.26
CA TYR A 31 2.84 2.11 14.27
C TYR A 31 3.72 3.27 14.73
N PRO A 32 3.51 4.53 14.31
CA PRO A 32 4.43 5.60 14.65
C PRO A 32 4.68 5.75 16.15
N LEU A 33 3.63 5.74 16.99
CA LEU A 33 3.83 5.91 18.43
C LEU A 33 4.28 4.63 19.15
N ALA A 34 3.90 3.47 18.66
CA ALA A 34 4.46 2.21 19.15
C ALA A 34 6.00 2.17 18.93
N LEU A 35 6.44 2.61 17.73
CA LEU A 35 7.86 2.72 17.40
C LEU A 35 8.59 3.78 18.24
N VAL A 36 7.96 4.93 18.44
CA VAL A 36 8.50 5.99 19.33
C VAL A 36 8.69 5.48 20.74
N SER A 37 7.70 4.78 21.31
CA SER A 37 7.82 4.20 22.67
C SER A 37 8.92 3.14 22.78
N LEU A 38 9.08 2.31 21.74
CA LEU A 38 10.17 1.33 21.72
C LEU A 38 11.54 1.99 21.57
N ALA A 39 11.62 3.05 20.75
CA ALA A 39 12.87 3.76 20.48
C ALA A 39 13.48 4.48 21.69
N GLU A 40 12.68 4.76 22.72
CA GLU A 40 13.19 5.27 24.00
C GLU A 40 14.08 4.26 24.74
N LYS A 41 13.83 2.96 24.52
CA LYS A 41 14.51 1.87 25.23
C LYS A 41 15.44 1.05 24.35
N TYR A 42 15.20 1.07 23.05
CA TYR A 42 15.93 0.22 22.10
C TYR A 42 16.44 1.02 20.90
N ARG A 43 17.62 0.64 20.43
CA ARG A 43 18.12 0.95 19.11
C ARG A 43 17.65 -0.14 18.15
N PHE A 44 17.15 0.22 16.99
CA PHE A 44 16.71 -0.73 15.99
C PHE A 44 17.87 -1.12 15.06
N SER A 45 18.25 -2.40 15.07
CA SER A 45 19.32 -2.93 14.21
C SER A 45 18.78 -3.42 12.88
N ASN A 46 17.75 -4.26 12.92
CA ASN A 46 17.10 -4.78 11.74
C ASN A 46 15.60 -4.43 11.80
N ILE A 47 15.08 -3.92 10.69
CA ILE A 47 13.70 -3.42 10.61
C ILE A 47 13.05 -4.04 9.40
N GLY A 48 11.89 -4.67 9.58
CA GLY A 48 11.18 -5.31 8.48
C GLY A 48 9.68 -5.11 8.52
N GLY A 49 9.05 -5.24 7.37
CA GLY A 49 7.61 -5.16 7.26
C GLY A 49 7.10 -5.35 5.84
N THR A 50 5.79 -5.44 5.72
CA THR A 50 5.10 -5.66 4.45
C THR A 50 3.89 -4.74 4.38
N SER A 51 3.56 -4.23 3.18
CA SER A 51 2.40 -3.35 3.01
C SER A 51 2.48 -2.11 3.92
N ALA A 52 1.47 -1.77 4.69
CA ALA A 52 1.56 -0.67 5.67
C ALA A 52 2.66 -0.91 6.73
N GLY A 53 2.98 -2.18 7.05
CA GLY A 53 4.14 -2.51 7.86
C GLY A 53 5.47 -2.12 7.19
N ALA A 54 5.56 -2.18 5.86
CA ALA A 54 6.75 -1.69 5.13
C ALA A 54 6.85 -0.15 5.16
N MET A 55 5.72 0.56 5.09
CA MET A 55 5.69 2.01 5.28
C MET A 55 6.21 2.39 6.68
N ALA A 56 5.74 1.70 7.71
CA ALA A 56 6.19 1.93 9.07
C ALA A 56 7.66 1.52 9.26
N ALA A 57 8.10 0.43 8.63
CA ALA A 57 9.48 -0.03 8.66
C ALA A 57 10.44 0.97 8.01
N VAL A 58 10.09 1.52 6.85
CA VAL A 58 10.93 2.54 6.19
C VAL A 58 10.97 3.84 6.99
N ALA A 59 9.84 4.25 7.59
CA ALA A 59 9.80 5.41 8.45
C ALA A 59 10.64 5.21 9.72
N ALA A 60 10.57 4.01 10.33
CA ALA A 60 11.41 3.64 11.48
C ALA A 60 12.90 3.61 11.14
N ALA A 61 13.27 3.08 9.96
CA ALA A 61 14.66 3.04 9.51
C ALA A 61 15.22 4.44 9.25
N ALA A 62 14.42 5.30 8.61
CA ALA A 62 14.76 6.71 8.40
C ALA A 62 14.89 7.46 9.74
N ALA A 63 13.98 7.21 10.68
CA ALA A 63 14.04 7.81 12.01
C ALA A 63 15.24 7.30 12.84
N GLU A 64 15.59 6.02 12.74
CA GLU A 64 16.78 5.48 13.38
C GLU A 64 18.06 6.10 12.79
N TYR A 65 18.08 6.28 11.46
CA TYR A 65 19.17 6.98 10.77
C TYR A 65 19.30 8.43 11.23
N GLY A 66 18.18 9.14 11.41
CA GLY A 66 18.14 10.51 11.90
C GLY A 66 18.06 10.68 13.42
N ARG A 67 18.25 9.60 14.21
CA ARG A 67 18.01 9.56 15.68
C ARG A 67 18.62 10.73 16.45
N HIS A 68 19.79 11.20 16.06
CA HIS A 68 20.55 12.24 16.74
C HIS A 68 20.37 13.63 16.12
N ILE A 69 19.51 13.75 15.11
CA ILE A 69 19.28 15.01 14.40
C ILE A 69 18.05 15.70 15.03
N GLU A 70 18.23 16.93 15.44
CA GLU A 70 17.16 17.73 16.06
C GLU A 70 15.97 17.90 15.09
N ASN A 71 14.75 17.75 15.58
CA ASN A 71 13.49 17.80 14.83
C ASN A 71 13.30 16.72 13.75
N ALA A 72 14.26 15.81 13.57
CA ALA A 72 14.18 14.62 12.74
C ALA A 72 13.97 13.36 13.60
N GLY A 73 14.35 12.18 13.09
CA GLY A 73 14.30 10.95 13.85
C GLY A 73 12.90 10.62 14.37
N PHE A 74 12.86 10.11 15.58
CA PHE A 74 11.59 9.69 16.22
C PHE A 74 10.71 10.87 16.63
N ASP A 75 11.25 12.08 16.81
CA ASP A 75 10.43 13.29 16.99
C ASP A 75 9.60 13.60 15.75
N ARG A 76 10.12 13.33 14.55
CA ARG A 76 9.36 13.44 13.30
C ARG A 76 8.27 12.37 13.20
N LEU A 77 8.56 11.14 13.61
CA LEU A 77 7.56 10.05 13.63
C LEU A 77 6.40 10.36 14.58
N ALA A 78 6.67 10.95 15.72
CA ALA A 78 5.64 11.30 16.70
C ALA A 78 4.57 12.28 16.16
N ARG A 79 4.87 13.02 15.08
CA ARG A 79 3.95 13.98 14.46
C ARG A 79 3.03 13.33 13.41
N ILE A 80 3.36 12.14 12.92
CA ILE A 80 2.62 11.46 11.82
C ILE A 80 1.12 11.31 12.10
N PRO A 81 0.67 10.84 13.27
CA PRO A 81 -0.76 10.66 13.51
C PRO A 81 -1.58 11.95 13.37
N GLY A 82 -1.02 13.08 13.82
CA GLY A 82 -1.66 14.39 13.66
C GLY A 82 -1.76 14.87 12.20
N GLU A 83 -0.83 14.45 11.35
CA GLU A 83 -0.84 14.78 9.92
C GLU A 83 -1.78 13.87 9.12
N LEU A 84 -1.82 12.58 9.46
CA LEU A 84 -2.63 11.59 8.74
C LEU A 84 -4.13 11.82 8.96
N GLY A 85 -4.55 12.14 10.18
CA GLY A 85 -5.97 12.25 10.55
C GLY A 85 -6.82 13.05 9.57
N PRO A 86 -6.51 14.31 9.32
CA PRO A 86 -7.30 15.15 8.42
C PRO A 86 -7.01 14.91 6.93
N ASN A 87 -5.93 14.21 6.59
CA ASN A 87 -5.40 14.20 5.23
C ASN A 87 -5.36 12.81 4.56
N LEU A 88 -5.59 11.72 5.29
CA LEU A 88 -5.39 10.36 4.80
C LEU A 88 -6.07 10.11 3.44
N LEU A 89 -7.38 10.37 3.34
CA LEU A 89 -8.11 10.15 2.08
C LEU A 89 -7.62 11.06 0.95
N SER A 90 -7.18 12.29 1.26
CA SER A 90 -6.74 13.26 0.24
C SER A 90 -5.40 12.92 -0.41
N MET A 91 -4.63 12.01 0.19
CA MET A 91 -3.39 11.49 -0.38
C MET A 91 -3.64 10.46 -1.47
N PHE A 92 -4.80 9.81 -1.44
CA PHE A 92 -5.22 8.87 -2.48
C PHE A 92 -5.89 9.62 -3.63
N GLN A 93 -5.10 10.00 -4.61
CA GLN A 93 -5.52 10.83 -5.73
C GLN A 93 -5.63 9.99 -7.01
N PRO A 94 -6.86 9.64 -7.45
CA PRO A 94 -7.05 8.87 -8.67
C PRO A 94 -6.67 9.71 -9.90
N THR A 95 -6.29 9.03 -10.99
CA THR A 95 -6.19 9.73 -12.28
C THR A 95 -7.56 10.29 -12.69
N PRO A 96 -7.62 11.37 -13.49
CA PRO A 96 -8.89 11.96 -13.90
C PRO A 96 -9.87 10.95 -14.53
N ALA A 97 -9.36 10.00 -15.32
CA ALA A 97 -10.16 8.95 -15.96
C ALA A 97 -10.77 7.94 -14.95
N LEU A 98 -10.05 7.68 -13.85
CA LEU A 98 -10.45 6.72 -12.83
C LEU A 98 -11.16 7.37 -11.62
N LYS A 99 -11.25 8.69 -11.59
CA LYS A 99 -11.94 9.41 -10.51
C LYS A 99 -13.36 8.91 -10.25
N PRO A 100 -14.22 8.68 -11.27
CA PRO A 100 -15.56 8.14 -11.02
C PRO A 100 -15.57 6.77 -10.36
N LEU A 101 -14.64 5.86 -10.73
CA LEU A 101 -14.49 4.56 -10.09
C LEU A 101 -14.02 4.69 -8.63
N PHE A 102 -13.10 5.61 -8.37
CA PHE A 102 -12.63 5.90 -7.02
C PHE A 102 -13.76 6.49 -6.14
N ASP A 103 -14.57 7.41 -6.68
CA ASP A 103 -15.70 7.99 -5.97
C ASP A 103 -16.75 6.91 -5.60
N ILE A 104 -17.01 5.93 -6.50
CA ILE A 104 -17.85 4.76 -6.23
C ILE A 104 -17.25 3.91 -5.12
N PHE A 105 -15.94 3.63 -5.16
CA PHE A 105 -15.24 2.87 -4.14
C PHE A 105 -15.34 3.54 -2.76
N VAL A 106 -15.07 4.85 -2.68
CA VAL A 106 -15.20 5.63 -1.44
C VAL A 106 -16.64 5.68 -0.93
N ALA A 107 -17.63 5.83 -1.83
CA ALA A 107 -19.05 5.78 -1.46
C ALA A 107 -19.44 4.44 -0.85
N ALA A 108 -18.91 3.33 -1.41
CA ALA A 108 -19.12 1.99 -0.86
C ALA A 108 -18.51 1.80 0.54
N LEU A 109 -17.33 2.40 0.79
CA LEU A 109 -16.65 2.35 2.09
C LEU A 109 -17.39 3.16 3.17
N LYS A 110 -17.91 4.34 2.83
CA LYS A 110 -18.62 5.22 3.76
C LYS A 110 -19.97 4.68 4.22
N ALA A 111 -20.57 3.78 3.45
CA ALA A 111 -21.94 3.30 3.71
C ALA A 111 -21.97 2.26 4.84
N LYS A 112 -22.70 2.58 5.93
CA LYS A 112 -22.82 1.73 7.12
C LYS A 112 -23.83 0.59 6.98
N THR A 113 -24.81 0.71 6.07
CA THR A 113 -25.89 -0.30 5.87
C THR A 113 -25.87 -0.87 4.47
N LYS A 114 -26.37 -2.09 4.28
CA LYS A 114 -26.46 -2.74 2.94
C LYS A 114 -27.26 -1.89 1.95
N THR A 115 -28.44 -1.40 2.36
CA THR A 115 -29.28 -0.54 1.52
C THR A 115 -28.60 0.81 1.21
N GLY A 116 -28.01 1.44 2.24
CA GLY A 116 -27.25 2.69 2.05
C GLY A 116 -26.07 2.52 1.09
N ARG A 117 -25.40 1.35 1.12
CA ARG A 117 -24.31 1.04 0.20
C ARG A 117 -24.78 0.93 -1.25
N ILE A 118 -25.90 0.26 -1.51
CA ILE A 118 -26.47 0.18 -2.87
C ILE A 118 -26.83 1.57 -3.37
N ILE A 119 -27.49 2.38 -2.57
CA ILE A 119 -27.87 3.75 -2.95
C ILE A 119 -26.64 4.60 -3.21
N ALA A 120 -25.63 4.56 -2.34
CA ALA A 120 -24.40 5.33 -2.48
C ALA A 120 -23.61 4.94 -3.74
N ILE A 121 -23.46 3.64 -4.01
CA ILE A 121 -22.81 3.13 -5.23
C ILE A 121 -23.57 3.59 -6.48
N THR A 122 -24.89 3.41 -6.49
CA THR A 122 -25.73 3.74 -7.67
C THR A 122 -25.69 5.24 -7.94
N SER A 123 -25.83 6.07 -6.92
CA SER A 123 -25.78 7.53 -7.07
C SER A 123 -24.40 8.02 -7.53
N ALA A 124 -23.32 7.47 -6.97
CA ALA A 124 -21.96 7.79 -7.39
C ALA A 124 -21.68 7.33 -8.85
N ALA A 125 -22.19 6.16 -9.25
CA ALA A 125 -22.02 5.66 -10.60
C ALA A 125 -22.78 6.53 -11.64
N ILE A 126 -24.03 6.88 -11.35
CA ILE A 126 -24.82 7.77 -12.23
C ILE A 126 -24.18 9.17 -12.28
N GLY A 127 -23.79 9.73 -11.13
CA GLY A 127 -23.15 11.05 -11.06
C GLY A 127 -21.79 11.08 -11.75
N GLY A 128 -20.95 10.07 -11.53
CA GLY A 128 -19.63 9.98 -12.14
C GLY A 128 -19.66 9.73 -13.66
N TYR A 129 -20.69 9.02 -14.13
CA TYR A 129 -20.88 8.72 -15.57
C TYR A 129 -22.15 9.35 -16.14
N TRP A 130 -22.51 10.54 -15.63
CA TRP A 130 -23.75 11.25 -15.99
C TRP A 130 -23.95 11.43 -17.49
N LEU A 131 -22.88 11.68 -18.25
CA LEU A 131 -22.99 11.83 -19.70
C LEU A 131 -23.43 10.52 -20.38
N SER A 132 -22.85 9.39 -19.96
CA SER A 132 -23.25 8.07 -20.50
C SER A 132 -24.65 7.69 -20.05
N ALA A 133 -25.06 8.05 -18.84
CA ALA A 133 -26.41 7.89 -18.34
C ALA A 133 -27.40 8.71 -19.18
N LEU A 134 -27.10 9.99 -19.47
CA LEU A 134 -27.89 10.88 -20.26
C LEU A 134 -28.02 10.36 -21.71
N LEU A 135 -26.91 9.99 -22.34
CA LEU A 135 -26.92 9.42 -23.71
C LEU A 135 -27.75 8.14 -23.76
N GLY A 136 -27.70 7.31 -22.74
CA GLY A 136 -28.52 6.11 -22.62
C GLY A 136 -30.02 6.40 -22.47
N LEU A 137 -30.38 7.49 -21.81
CA LEU A 137 -31.78 7.94 -21.65
C LEU A 137 -32.40 8.41 -22.96
N LEU A 138 -31.62 8.99 -23.89
CA LEU A 138 -32.14 9.67 -25.09
C LEU A 138 -33.05 8.82 -25.97
N PRO A 139 -32.73 7.57 -26.37
CA PRO A 139 -33.59 6.80 -27.27
C PRO A 139 -34.96 6.54 -26.68
N GLY A 140 -35.02 6.09 -25.43
CA GLY A 140 -36.28 5.80 -24.75
C GLY A 140 -37.07 7.07 -24.41
N GLY A 141 -36.37 8.13 -23.99
CA GLY A 141 -36.96 9.45 -23.73
C GLY A 141 -37.60 10.05 -25.00
N LEU A 142 -36.93 9.91 -26.15
CA LEU A 142 -37.48 10.36 -27.43
C LEU A 142 -38.75 9.58 -27.81
N VAL A 143 -38.74 8.25 -27.63
CA VAL A 143 -39.95 7.41 -27.86
C VAL A 143 -41.11 7.86 -26.97
N ALA A 144 -40.86 8.08 -25.66
CA ALA A 144 -41.87 8.56 -24.73
C ALA A 144 -42.43 9.95 -25.14
N LEU A 145 -41.56 10.88 -25.52
CA LEU A 145 -41.94 12.23 -25.96
C LEU A 145 -42.76 12.22 -27.25
N ILE A 146 -42.36 11.41 -28.25
CA ILE A 146 -43.12 11.24 -29.49
C ILE A 146 -44.49 10.64 -29.17
N ALA A 147 -44.57 9.58 -28.34
CA ALA A 147 -45.84 8.98 -27.95
C ALA A 147 -46.79 10.00 -27.27
N LEU A 148 -46.24 10.88 -26.42
CA LEU A 148 -47.03 11.97 -25.83
C LEU A 148 -47.51 12.98 -26.86
N ALA A 149 -46.65 13.39 -27.81
CA ALA A 149 -46.94 14.42 -28.79
C ALA A 149 -48.00 13.98 -29.79
N ILE A 150 -48.07 12.69 -30.15
CA ILE A 150 -49.05 12.15 -31.09
C ILE A 150 -50.34 11.64 -30.44
N GLY A 151 -50.48 11.83 -29.09
CA GLY A 151 -51.64 11.29 -28.36
C GLY A 151 -51.61 9.76 -28.23
N GLY A 152 -50.43 9.16 -28.30
CA GLY A 152 -50.23 7.70 -28.13
C GLY A 152 -50.69 7.27 -26.74
N GLY A 153 -51.30 6.07 -26.68
CA GLY A 153 -51.81 5.53 -25.43
C GLY A 153 -50.75 5.40 -24.33
N THR A 154 -51.15 5.36 -23.05
CA THR A 154 -50.27 5.26 -21.87
C THR A 154 -49.27 4.12 -21.96
N GLY A 155 -49.58 3.05 -22.70
CA GLY A 155 -48.67 1.90 -22.92
C GLY A 155 -47.40 2.26 -23.68
N PHE A 156 -47.52 3.10 -24.75
CA PHE A 156 -46.33 3.54 -25.51
C PHE A 156 -45.45 4.51 -24.74
N VAL A 157 -46.04 5.36 -23.90
CA VAL A 157 -45.28 6.25 -22.98
C VAL A 157 -44.57 5.42 -21.95
N ALA A 158 -45.22 4.43 -21.32
CA ALA A 158 -44.62 3.53 -20.36
C ALA A 158 -43.47 2.70 -20.99
N PHE A 159 -43.65 2.22 -22.23
CA PHE A 159 -42.59 1.51 -22.95
C PHE A 159 -41.40 2.42 -23.22
N GLY A 160 -41.58 3.66 -23.64
CA GLY A 160 -40.50 4.64 -23.82
C GLY A 160 -39.75 4.92 -22.50
N MET A 161 -40.47 5.05 -21.40
CA MET A 161 -39.84 5.23 -20.07
C MET A 161 -39.03 4.01 -19.64
N LEU A 162 -39.54 2.80 -19.86
CA LEU A 162 -38.79 1.56 -19.56
C LEU A 162 -37.53 1.44 -20.42
N LEU A 163 -37.65 1.78 -21.72
CA LEU A 163 -36.51 1.81 -22.63
C LEU A 163 -35.47 2.87 -22.21
N ALA A 164 -35.92 4.04 -21.75
CA ALA A 164 -35.04 5.07 -21.22
C ALA A 164 -34.28 4.59 -19.96
N LEU A 165 -34.98 3.95 -19.03
CA LEU A 165 -34.36 3.40 -17.82
C LEU A 165 -33.36 2.28 -18.16
N ALA A 166 -33.72 1.38 -19.07
CA ALA A 166 -32.83 0.32 -19.54
C ALA A 166 -31.59 0.91 -20.24
N GLY A 167 -31.78 1.93 -21.07
CA GLY A 167 -30.69 2.64 -21.74
C GLY A 167 -29.75 3.36 -20.76
N LEU A 168 -30.29 4.02 -19.71
CA LEU A 168 -29.52 4.63 -18.65
C LEU A 168 -28.60 3.58 -17.99
N VAL A 169 -29.19 2.46 -17.56
CA VAL A 169 -28.43 1.37 -16.89
C VAL A 169 -27.36 0.82 -17.84
N ALA A 170 -27.73 0.54 -19.11
CA ALA A 170 -26.79 0.04 -20.11
C ALA A 170 -25.63 1.02 -20.38
N GLY A 171 -25.90 2.32 -20.47
CA GLY A 171 -24.91 3.37 -20.68
C GLY A 171 -23.90 3.46 -19.50
N VAL A 172 -24.40 3.43 -18.26
CA VAL A 172 -23.55 3.44 -17.06
C VAL A 172 -22.73 2.15 -16.98
N VAL A 173 -23.35 0.99 -17.16
CA VAL A 173 -22.64 -0.32 -17.10
C VAL A 173 -21.58 -0.40 -18.20
N TRP A 174 -21.91 0.02 -19.45
CA TRP A 174 -20.93 0.04 -20.53
C TRP A 174 -19.70 0.91 -20.19
N ARG A 175 -19.93 2.09 -19.60
CA ARG A 175 -18.82 2.98 -19.22
C ARG A 175 -18.01 2.42 -18.05
N LEU A 176 -18.65 1.77 -17.08
CA LEU A 176 -17.97 1.06 -15.98
C LEU A 176 -17.08 -0.06 -16.52
N VAL A 177 -17.61 -0.90 -17.40
CA VAL A 177 -16.85 -1.99 -18.05
C VAL A 177 -15.68 -1.44 -18.86
N LYS A 178 -15.88 -0.36 -19.62
CA LYS A 178 -14.81 0.31 -20.34
C LYS A 178 -13.75 0.86 -19.40
N ALA A 179 -14.13 1.53 -18.31
CA ALA A 179 -13.19 2.06 -17.32
C ALA A 179 -12.37 0.94 -16.66
N ALA A 180 -12.99 -0.20 -16.34
CA ALA A 180 -12.30 -1.35 -15.77
C ALA A 180 -11.31 -2.01 -16.75
N ASN A 181 -11.69 -2.16 -18.03
CA ASN A 181 -10.88 -2.88 -19.00
C ASN A 181 -9.85 -2.01 -19.76
N THR A 182 -10.01 -0.69 -19.74
CA THR A 182 -9.12 0.23 -20.46
C THR A 182 -8.39 1.15 -19.48
N ASP A 183 -9.14 1.94 -18.72
CA ASP A 183 -8.54 2.99 -17.89
C ASP A 183 -7.78 2.40 -16.69
N LEU A 184 -8.34 1.36 -16.02
CA LEU A 184 -7.71 0.69 -14.90
C LEU A 184 -6.52 -0.17 -15.33
N VAL A 185 -6.62 -0.86 -16.47
CA VAL A 185 -5.50 -1.62 -17.04
C VAL A 185 -4.35 -0.69 -17.42
N GLY A 186 -4.66 0.46 -18.04
CA GLY A 186 -3.67 1.49 -18.42
C GLY A 186 -3.02 2.18 -17.20
N SER A 187 -3.61 2.04 -16.00
CA SER A 187 -3.08 2.54 -14.72
C SER A 187 -2.49 1.43 -13.85
N ASP A 188 -2.02 0.34 -14.45
CA ASP A 188 -1.42 -0.80 -13.74
C ASP A 188 -2.30 -1.34 -12.61
N PHE A 189 -3.59 -1.47 -12.90
CA PHE A 189 -4.63 -2.00 -12.02
C PHE A 189 -4.78 -1.25 -10.69
N GLY A 190 -4.38 0.04 -10.63
CA GLY A 190 -4.60 0.91 -9.47
C GLY A 190 -5.43 2.13 -9.82
N LEU A 191 -6.37 2.48 -8.94
CA LEU A 191 -7.15 3.72 -9.07
C LEU A 191 -6.28 4.96 -8.91
N CYS A 192 -5.26 4.88 -8.03
CA CYS A 192 -4.36 5.97 -7.69
C CYS A 192 -2.90 5.61 -8.07
N PRO A 193 -2.20 6.42 -8.86
CA PRO A 193 -0.78 6.17 -9.16
C PRO A 193 0.14 6.44 -7.95
N GLY A 194 -0.32 7.22 -6.99
CA GLY A 194 0.40 7.57 -5.76
C GLY A 194 1.06 8.95 -5.80
N ILE A 195 1.35 9.52 -6.95
CA ILE A 195 1.89 10.88 -7.07
C ILE A 195 0.77 11.92 -7.16
N ARG A 196 1.16 13.17 -6.87
CA ARG A 196 0.27 14.33 -6.94
C ARG A 196 -0.36 14.46 -8.33
N GLN A 197 -1.67 14.59 -8.36
CA GLN A 197 -2.41 14.80 -9.60
C GLN A 197 -2.54 16.29 -9.93
N PRO A 198 -2.65 16.68 -11.20
CA PRO A 198 -2.71 18.08 -11.63
C PRO A 198 -3.84 18.91 -11.01
N TYR A 199 -4.93 18.26 -10.59
CA TYR A 199 -6.09 18.90 -9.96
C TYR A 199 -5.93 19.11 -8.45
N SER A 200 -4.83 18.64 -7.84
CA SER A 200 -4.58 18.72 -6.40
C SER A 200 -3.40 19.62 -6.08
N SER A 201 -3.54 20.45 -5.03
CA SER A 201 -2.45 21.22 -4.45
C SER A 201 -1.70 20.45 -3.34
N ARG A 202 -2.22 19.29 -2.93
CA ARG A 202 -1.64 18.46 -1.88
C ARG A 202 -0.78 17.34 -2.47
N ASP A 203 0.17 16.86 -1.69
CA ASP A 203 0.99 15.71 -2.06
C ASP A 203 0.12 14.47 -2.30
N GLY A 204 0.51 13.66 -3.29
CA GLY A 204 0.07 12.29 -3.39
C GLY A 204 0.74 11.42 -2.32
N PHE A 205 0.26 10.20 -2.17
CA PHE A 205 0.74 9.29 -1.12
C PHE A 205 2.25 9.00 -1.24
N THR A 206 2.74 8.78 -2.46
CA THR A 206 4.18 8.51 -2.71
C THR A 206 5.03 9.76 -2.47
N ASP A 207 4.52 10.96 -2.84
CA ASP A 207 5.22 12.22 -2.59
C ASP A 207 5.35 12.48 -1.09
N TRP A 208 4.25 12.30 -0.35
CA TRP A 208 4.23 12.46 1.11
C TRP A 208 5.18 11.48 1.79
N LEU A 209 5.16 10.19 1.41
CA LEU A 209 6.03 9.19 2.01
C LEU A 209 7.51 9.45 1.69
N ALA A 210 7.83 9.88 0.46
CA ALA A 210 9.19 10.24 0.09
C ALA A 210 9.71 11.43 0.92
N ARG A 211 8.87 12.43 1.15
CA ARG A 211 9.19 13.57 2.02
C ARG A 211 9.35 13.15 3.48
N LEU A 212 8.43 12.31 3.99
CA LEU A 212 8.51 11.79 5.35
C LEU A 212 9.82 11.05 5.62
N ILE A 213 10.28 10.22 4.68
CA ILE A 213 11.55 9.49 4.78
C ILE A 213 12.72 10.47 4.93
N ASP A 214 12.77 11.50 4.10
CA ASP A 214 13.86 12.49 4.16
C ASP A 214 13.82 13.32 5.43
N GLU A 215 12.65 13.81 5.82
CA GLU A 215 12.46 14.57 7.07
C GLU A 215 12.81 13.73 8.31
N ALA A 216 12.41 12.45 8.35
CA ALA A 216 12.76 11.56 9.44
C ALA A 216 14.26 11.23 9.48
N ALA A 217 14.91 11.15 8.34
CA ALA A 217 16.34 10.95 8.25
C ALA A 217 17.17 12.23 8.50
N GLY A 218 16.55 13.39 8.56
CA GLY A 218 17.24 14.69 8.53
C GLY A 218 18.03 14.91 7.24
N ASN A 219 17.51 14.37 6.13
CA ASN A 219 18.18 14.42 4.83
C ASN A 219 17.80 15.67 4.04
N GLU A 220 18.64 16.68 4.06
CA GLU A 220 18.47 17.94 3.33
C GLU A 220 19.17 17.97 1.96
N THR A 221 19.77 16.85 1.54
CA THR A 221 20.63 16.82 0.33
C THR A 221 19.87 16.92 -0.98
N GLY A 222 18.55 16.77 -0.96
CA GLY A 222 17.71 16.74 -2.17
C GLY A 222 17.71 15.40 -2.91
N ARG A 223 18.68 14.49 -2.65
CA ARG A 223 18.66 13.11 -3.13
C ARG A 223 17.85 12.21 -2.19
N PRO A 224 17.16 11.16 -2.71
CA PRO A 224 16.44 10.25 -1.84
C PRO A 224 17.39 9.40 -0.99
N LEU A 225 16.97 9.06 0.24
CA LEU A 225 17.69 8.12 1.10
C LEU A 225 17.65 6.72 0.49
N THR A 226 18.79 6.01 0.51
CA THR A 226 18.96 4.68 -0.09
C THR A 226 19.19 3.59 0.95
N PHE A 227 19.05 2.33 0.54
CA PHE A 227 19.45 1.19 1.39
C PHE A 227 20.95 1.20 1.70
N GLY A 228 21.77 1.71 0.79
CA GLY A 228 23.21 1.89 1.02
C GLY A 228 23.51 2.87 2.12
N ASP A 229 22.76 3.96 2.22
CA ASP A 229 22.92 4.95 3.31
C ASP A 229 22.63 4.32 4.68
N LEU A 230 21.64 3.43 4.76
CA LEU A 230 21.34 2.69 5.99
C LEU A 230 22.41 1.66 6.34
N ALA A 231 22.93 0.97 5.32
CA ALA A 231 23.94 -0.08 5.50
C ALA A 231 25.31 0.49 5.90
N ALA A 232 25.64 1.70 5.46
CA ALA A 232 26.89 2.38 5.75
C ALA A 232 26.64 3.85 6.11
N PRO A 233 26.00 4.12 7.26
CA PRO A 233 25.74 5.50 7.67
C PRO A 233 27.05 6.26 7.90
N PRO A 234 27.10 7.57 7.67
CA PRO A 234 28.26 8.39 7.92
C PRO A 234 28.61 8.41 9.43
N ASP A 235 29.80 8.87 9.75
CA ASP A 235 30.27 9.14 11.11
C ASP A 235 30.37 7.89 12.03
N GLY A 236 30.49 6.69 11.44
CA GLY A 236 30.69 5.44 12.19
C GLY A 236 29.45 5.01 12.99
N ARG A 237 28.27 5.56 12.67
CA ARG A 237 27.00 5.10 13.26
C ARG A 237 26.75 3.64 12.90
N PRO A 238 26.06 2.88 13.76
CA PRO A 238 25.76 1.49 13.47
C PRO A 238 24.88 1.33 12.23
N ALA A 239 25.17 0.32 11.42
CA ALA A 239 24.37 -0.05 10.27
C ALA A 239 22.93 -0.41 10.66
N ILE A 240 21.99 -0.10 9.77
CA ILE A 240 20.58 -0.43 9.88
C ILE A 240 20.23 -1.33 8.71
N GLN A 241 19.72 -2.52 8.98
CA GLN A 241 19.23 -3.41 7.94
C GLN A 241 17.72 -3.23 7.78
N LEU A 242 17.28 -2.84 6.59
CA LEU A 242 15.86 -2.74 6.25
C LEU A 242 15.50 -3.85 5.26
N ALA A 243 14.41 -4.58 5.54
CA ALA A 243 13.88 -5.62 4.67
C ALA A 243 12.37 -5.42 4.45
N MET A 244 11.95 -5.46 3.20
CA MET A 244 10.54 -5.37 2.82
C MET A 244 10.20 -6.45 1.80
N MET A 245 8.91 -6.78 1.65
CA MET A 245 8.47 -7.78 0.70
C MET A 245 7.55 -7.16 -0.36
N THR A 246 7.69 -7.60 -1.60
CA THR A 246 6.78 -7.31 -2.72
C THR A 246 6.43 -8.60 -3.46
N THR A 247 5.33 -8.64 -4.18
CA THR A 247 4.87 -9.83 -4.90
C THR A 247 4.94 -9.62 -6.41
N SER A 248 5.71 -10.44 -7.13
CA SER A 248 5.65 -10.51 -8.59
C SER A 248 4.42 -11.29 -9.02
N LEU A 249 3.45 -10.62 -9.66
CA LEU A 249 2.21 -11.26 -10.12
C LEU A 249 2.45 -12.25 -11.26
N MET A 250 3.41 -11.96 -12.14
CA MET A 250 3.70 -12.80 -13.31
C MET A 250 4.43 -14.07 -12.93
N GLU A 251 5.32 -14.01 -11.93
CA GLU A 251 6.07 -15.15 -11.43
C GLU A 251 5.38 -15.85 -10.25
N LYS A 252 4.30 -15.26 -9.70
CA LYS A 252 3.51 -15.79 -8.56
C LYS A 252 4.38 -16.08 -7.33
N ARG A 253 5.32 -15.18 -7.02
CA ARG A 253 6.26 -15.36 -5.91
C ARG A 253 6.60 -14.04 -5.21
N PRO A 254 6.97 -14.11 -3.92
CA PRO A 254 7.51 -12.96 -3.22
C PRO A 254 8.95 -12.64 -3.65
N TYR A 255 9.31 -11.37 -3.49
CA TYR A 255 10.66 -10.85 -3.54
C TYR A 255 10.92 -10.03 -2.28
N THR A 256 12.08 -10.25 -1.67
CA THR A 256 12.55 -9.40 -0.57
C THR A 256 13.32 -8.21 -1.15
N LEU A 257 13.05 -7.03 -0.63
CA LEU A 257 13.74 -5.79 -1.00
C LEU A 257 14.70 -5.37 0.14
N PRO A 258 15.92 -4.94 -0.21
CA PRO A 258 16.46 -4.80 -1.56
C PRO A 258 16.67 -6.17 -2.22
N MET A 259 16.44 -6.23 -3.54
CA MET A 259 16.73 -7.45 -4.30
C MET A 259 18.25 -7.66 -4.42
N PRO A 260 18.74 -8.92 -4.43
CA PRO A 260 20.14 -9.19 -4.75
C PRO A 260 20.54 -8.61 -6.11
N GLU A 261 21.81 -8.27 -6.26
CA GLU A 261 22.37 -7.88 -7.54
C GLU A 261 22.27 -9.03 -8.54
N ASP A 262 21.41 -8.90 -9.54
CA ASP A 262 21.28 -9.91 -10.60
C ASP A 262 21.02 -9.31 -11.98
N HIS A 263 20.82 -7.99 -12.04
CA HIS A 263 20.59 -7.19 -13.27
C HIS A 263 19.49 -7.74 -14.20
N ARG A 264 18.61 -8.60 -13.69
CA ARG A 264 17.54 -9.25 -14.48
C ARG A 264 16.41 -8.30 -14.82
N PHE A 265 16.17 -7.31 -13.97
CA PHE A 265 15.07 -6.39 -14.13
C PHE A 265 15.55 -5.05 -14.69
N VAL A 266 14.71 -4.48 -15.54
CA VAL A 266 14.84 -3.10 -16.01
C VAL A 266 13.51 -2.38 -15.82
N PHE A 267 13.55 -1.06 -15.67
CA PHE A 267 12.35 -0.24 -15.62
C PHE A 267 12.31 0.70 -16.83
N GLU A 268 11.11 0.98 -17.29
CA GLU A 268 10.85 1.95 -18.34
C GLU A 268 10.56 3.31 -17.68
N LYS A 269 11.27 4.34 -18.15
CA LYS A 269 11.29 5.67 -17.54
C LYS A 269 9.90 6.30 -17.47
N SER A 270 9.17 6.30 -18.59
CA SER A 270 7.86 6.97 -18.66
C SER A 270 6.79 6.27 -17.81
N GLU A 271 6.90 4.95 -17.61
CA GLU A 271 6.03 4.21 -16.71
C GLU A 271 6.30 4.62 -15.25
N TRP A 272 7.58 4.75 -14.88
CA TRP A 272 7.96 5.10 -13.51
C TRP A 272 7.75 6.58 -13.18
N GLU A 273 7.88 7.49 -14.14
CA GLU A 273 7.54 8.91 -13.98
C GLU A 273 6.05 9.12 -13.61
N ARG A 274 5.19 8.15 -13.90
CA ARG A 274 3.76 8.18 -13.50
C ARG A 274 3.52 7.81 -12.03
N ILE A 275 4.48 7.18 -11.34
CA ILE A 275 4.29 6.59 -10.01
C ILE A 275 5.34 7.04 -8.99
N PHE A 276 6.43 7.65 -9.43
CA PHE A 276 7.48 8.18 -8.55
C PHE A 276 7.68 9.68 -8.73
N PRO A 277 8.03 10.41 -7.64
CA PRO A 277 8.33 11.83 -7.71
C PRO A 277 9.50 12.15 -8.63
N GLU A 278 9.48 13.34 -9.27
CA GLU A 278 10.50 13.79 -10.21
C GLU A 278 11.92 13.67 -9.65
N ARG A 279 12.16 14.06 -8.39
CA ARG A 279 13.48 13.99 -7.75
C ARG A 279 14.00 12.56 -7.61
N VAL A 280 13.09 11.58 -7.38
CA VAL A 280 13.44 10.16 -7.32
C VAL A 280 13.83 9.65 -8.71
N MET A 281 13.07 10.04 -9.73
CA MET A 281 13.37 9.69 -11.13
C MET A 281 14.68 10.33 -11.61
N ALA A 282 14.94 11.58 -11.27
CA ALA A 282 16.20 12.26 -11.59
C ALA A 282 17.41 11.53 -10.95
N PHE A 283 17.28 11.09 -9.70
CA PHE A 283 18.30 10.28 -9.05
C PHE A 283 18.51 8.94 -9.76
N LEU A 284 17.43 8.18 -10.01
CA LEU A 284 17.51 6.86 -10.63
C LEU A 284 18.13 6.91 -12.03
N THR A 285 17.71 7.85 -12.88
CA THR A 285 18.24 7.98 -14.24
C THR A 285 19.70 8.42 -14.28
N THR A 286 20.19 9.02 -13.17
CA THR A 286 21.61 9.39 -13.03
C THR A 286 22.46 8.25 -12.48
N GLN A 287 21.90 7.42 -11.59
CA GLN A 287 22.63 6.40 -10.86
C GLN A 287 22.54 5.00 -11.49
N CYS A 288 21.53 4.75 -12.34
CA CYS A 288 21.33 3.46 -12.98
C CYS A 288 21.86 3.47 -14.42
N ASP A 289 22.46 2.38 -14.83
CA ASP A 289 22.94 2.20 -16.20
C ASP A 289 21.76 2.08 -17.17
N ARG A 290 21.89 2.75 -18.31
CA ARG A 290 20.90 2.67 -19.38
C ARG A 290 20.92 1.29 -20.03
N PHE A 291 19.75 0.70 -20.20
CA PHE A 291 19.57 -0.55 -20.90
C PHE A 291 19.14 -0.31 -22.35
N THR A 292 19.81 -0.96 -23.30
CA THR A 292 19.40 -0.93 -24.71
C THR A 292 18.37 -2.01 -24.97
N PRO A 293 17.11 -1.64 -25.28
CA PRO A 293 16.07 -2.63 -25.56
C PRO A 293 16.34 -3.38 -26.87
N PRO A 294 15.78 -4.58 -27.04
CA PRO A 294 15.83 -5.32 -28.29
C PRO A 294 15.24 -4.53 -29.46
N ALA A 295 15.65 -4.87 -30.68
CA ALA A 295 15.14 -4.23 -31.88
C ALA A 295 13.61 -4.39 -32.00
N GLY A 296 12.92 -3.26 -32.22
CA GLY A 296 11.45 -3.20 -32.31
C GLY A 296 10.75 -2.83 -31.02
N GLU A 297 11.43 -2.74 -29.89
CA GLU A 297 10.90 -2.22 -28.64
C GLU A 297 11.23 -0.73 -28.50
N ALA A 298 10.21 0.10 -28.29
CA ALA A 298 10.36 1.52 -28.06
C ALA A 298 10.35 1.80 -26.54
N GLY A 299 11.08 2.82 -26.09
CA GLY A 299 11.12 3.24 -24.70
C GLY A 299 12.54 3.54 -24.22
N GLU A 300 12.63 4.20 -23.09
CA GLU A 300 13.89 4.50 -22.40
C GLU A 300 14.00 3.65 -21.14
N TYR A 301 14.87 2.62 -21.20
CA TYR A 301 15.00 1.62 -20.14
C TYR A 301 16.29 1.81 -19.35
N TYR A 302 16.21 1.52 -18.06
CA TYR A 302 17.34 1.52 -17.13
C TYR A 302 17.35 0.21 -16.34
N HIS A 303 18.54 -0.25 -15.98
CA HIS A 303 18.67 -1.38 -15.05
C HIS A 303 18.04 -1.03 -13.70
N PHE A 304 17.37 -2.01 -13.08
CA PHE A 304 16.88 -1.87 -11.73
C PHE A 304 18.08 -1.61 -10.80
N PRO A 305 18.00 -0.64 -9.87
CA PRO A 305 19.15 -0.23 -9.07
C PRO A 305 19.67 -1.36 -8.17
N ASP A 306 20.98 -1.42 -8.03
CA ASP A 306 21.63 -2.28 -7.06
C ASP A 306 21.17 -1.96 -5.63
N PRO A 307 21.26 -2.93 -4.68
CA PRO A 307 20.84 -2.73 -3.29
C PRO A 307 21.33 -1.43 -2.67
N ALA A 308 22.59 -1.07 -2.88
CA ALA A 308 23.18 0.14 -2.30
C ALA A 308 22.58 1.44 -2.88
N ARG A 309 22.17 1.43 -4.14
CA ARG A 309 21.64 2.60 -4.86
C ARG A 309 20.10 2.65 -4.87
N LEU A 310 19.43 1.62 -4.36
CA LEU A 310 17.97 1.55 -4.32
C LEU A 310 17.41 2.58 -3.33
N PRO A 311 16.60 3.57 -3.76
CA PRO A 311 15.93 4.49 -2.84
C PRO A 311 14.92 3.75 -1.97
N LEU A 312 14.85 4.09 -0.67
CA LEU A 312 13.92 3.49 0.28
C LEU A 312 12.45 3.62 -0.18
N ILE A 313 12.12 4.76 -0.78
CA ILE A 313 10.77 5.02 -1.30
C ILE A 313 10.36 4.04 -2.41
N VAL A 314 11.31 3.60 -3.25
CA VAL A 314 11.02 2.60 -4.30
C VAL A 314 10.64 1.28 -3.65
N GLY A 315 11.41 0.81 -2.69
CA GLY A 315 11.11 -0.41 -1.95
C GLY A 315 9.78 -0.34 -1.21
N ALA A 316 9.52 0.75 -0.49
CA ALA A 316 8.26 0.97 0.22
C ALA A 316 7.07 0.98 -0.75
N ARG A 317 7.20 1.67 -1.90
CA ARG A 317 6.15 1.76 -2.91
C ARG A 317 5.85 0.41 -3.58
N MET A 318 6.86 -0.40 -3.85
CA MET A 318 6.68 -1.76 -4.37
C MET A 318 5.94 -2.65 -3.36
N SER A 319 6.32 -2.56 -2.08
CA SER A 319 5.68 -3.32 -1.01
C SER A 319 4.24 -2.89 -0.71
N LEU A 320 3.90 -1.62 -0.98
CA LEU A 320 2.60 -1.01 -0.64
C LEU A 320 1.66 -0.88 -1.85
N SER A 321 1.97 -1.48 -2.98
CA SER A 321 1.11 -1.44 -4.18
C SER A 321 -0.16 -2.27 -3.98
N PHE A 322 -1.05 -1.82 -3.07
CA PHE A 322 -2.28 -2.51 -2.72
C PHE A 322 -3.19 -2.64 -3.94
N PRO A 323 -3.60 -3.87 -4.30
CA PRO A 323 -4.38 -4.13 -5.51
C PRO A 323 -5.63 -3.27 -5.60
N LEU A 324 -5.93 -2.79 -6.77
CA LEU A 324 -7.05 -1.91 -7.15
C LEU A 324 -6.96 -0.49 -6.56
N LEU A 325 -6.32 -0.26 -5.42
CA LEU A 325 -6.24 1.07 -4.82
C LEU A 325 -5.02 1.85 -5.34
N ILE A 326 -3.85 1.22 -5.32
CA ILE A 326 -2.59 1.84 -5.73
C ILE A 326 -2.00 1.04 -6.89
N SER A 327 -1.58 1.73 -7.96
CA SER A 327 -1.01 1.10 -9.16
C SER A 327 0.13 0.15 -8.82
N ALA A 328 0.18 -1.01 -9.46
CA ALA A 328 1.32 -1.90 -9.37
C ALA A 328 2.58 -1.25 -9.96
N VAL A 329 3.75 -1.69 -9.57
CA VAL A 329 5.02 -1.17 -10.09
C VAL A 329 5.48 -2.06 -11.25
N PRO A 330 5.55 -1.53 -12.47
CA PRO A 330 6.01 -2.29 -13.63
C PRO A 330 7.53 -2.40 -13.64
N LEU A 331 8.01 -3.60 -13.89
CA LEU A 331 9.38 -3.91 -14.26
C LEU A 331 9.36 -4.76 -15.52
N TRP A 332 10.48 -4.86 -16.20
CA TRP A 332 10.64 -5.63 -17.42
C TRP A 332 11.82 -6.58 -17.28
N ARG A 333 11.74 -7.76 -17.88
CA ARG A 333 12.84 -8.72 -17.93
C ARG A 333 12.73 -9.62 -19.15
N ARG A 334 13.85 -10.24 -19.54
CA ARG A 334 13.87 -11.33 -20.51
C ARG A 334 13.41 -12.64 -19.85
N ASP A 335 12.74 -13.49 -20.63
CA ASP A 335 12.33 -14.82 -20.19
C ASP A 335 13.20 -15.90 -20.85
N PHE A 336 14.23 -16.33 -20.16
CA PHE A 336 15.17 -17.34 -20.64
C PHE A 336 14.64 -18.78 -20.55
N THR A 337 13.43 -18.99 -20.03
CA THR A 337 12.79 -20.33 -19.99
C THR A 337 12.18 -20.72 -21.33
N LEU A 338 12.00 -19.76 -22.25
CA LEU A 338 11.43 -20.00 -23.57
C LEU A 338 12.40 -20.75 -24.49
N LEU A 339 11.86 -21.57 -25.39
CA LEU A 339 12.68 -22.38 -26.29
C LEU A 339 13.26 -21.56 -27.46
N GLU A 340 12.47 -20.66 -28.01
CA GLU A 340 12.85 -19.84 -29.16
C GLU A 340 13.71 -18.64 -28.72
N GLU A 341 14.86 -18.48 -29.34
CA GLU A 341 15.82 -17.40 -29.05
C GLU A 341 15.21 -16.03 -29.30
N ALA A 342 14.44 -15.86 -30.38
CA ALA A 342 13.75 -14.63 -30.71
C ALA A 342 12.77 -14.20 -29.61
N GLU A 343 12.10 -15.14 -28.97
CA GLU A 343 11.17 -14.86 -27.85
C GLU A 343 11.92 -14.62 -26.53
N ARG A 344 13.05 -15.30 -26.30
CA ARG A 344 13.90 -15.05 -25.10
C ARG A 344 14.44 -13.63 -25.06
N ASN A 345 14.74 -13.06 -26.22
CA ASN A 345 15.29 -11.72 -26.32
C ASN A 345 14.29 -10.59 -26.11
N LYS A 346 12.98 -10.87 -26.20
CA LYS A 346 11.93 -9.87 -25.93
C LYS A 346 11.82 -9.54 -24.45
N LEU A 347 11.58 -8.26 -24.15
CA LEU A 347 11.24 -7.83 -22.82
C LEU A 347 9.79 -8.22 -22.50
N ARG A 348 9.59 -8.77 -21.31
CA ARG A 348 8.27 -9.13 -20.77
C ARG A 348 7.99 -8.31 -19.54
N ARG A 349 6.83 -7.69 -19.53
CA ARG A 349 6.38 -6.84 -18.44
C ARG A 349 6.00 -7.66 -17.23
N CYS A 350 6.55 -7.32 -16.08
CA CYS A 350 6.28 -7.91 -14.78
C CYS A 350 5.68 -6.86 -13.85
N LEU A 351 4.50 -7.12 -13.31
CA LEU A 351 3.86 -6.23 -12.35
C LEU A 351 4.18 -6.67 -10.92
N PHE A 352 4.71 -5.74 -10.13
CA PHE A 352 4.97 -5.92 -8.72
C PHE A 352 3.87 -5.25 -7.91
N SER A 353 3.26 -6.02 -7.03
CA SER A 353 2.14 -5.60 -6.21
C SER A 353 2.46 -5.78 -4.73
N ASP A 354 1.49 -5.48 -3.86
CA ASP A 354 1.62 -5.53 -2.41
C ASP A 354 2.23 -6.84 -1.92
N GLY A 355 3.21 -6.73 -1.04
CA GLY A 355 3.90 -7.88 -0.46
C GLY A 355 2.99 -8.74 0.41
N GLY A 356 1.95 -8.16 1.00
CA GLY A 356 0.95 -8.87 1.79
C GLY A 356 0.10 -9.87 1.00
N LEU A 357 0.20 -9.90 -0.34
CA LEU A 357 -0.39 -10.97 -1.15
C LEU A 357 0.34 -12.30 -0.94
N SER A 358 1.64 -12.28 -0.69
CA SER A 358 2.46 -13.48 -0.50
C SER A 358 2.76 -13.76 0.98
N SER A 359 3.08 -12.75 1.77
CA SER A 359 3.24 -12.81 3.23
C SER A 359 2.95 -11.44 3.82
N ASN A 360 1.96 -11.40 4.68
CA ASN A 360 1.53 -10.17 5.36
C ASN A 360 2.27 -9.93 6.68
N PHE A 361 2.95 -10.95 7.19
CA PHE A 361 3.69 -10.90 8.43
C PHE A 361 5.02 -11.66 8.36
N PRO A 362 6.06 -11.09 7.73
CA PRO A 362 7.33 -11.78 7.49
C PRO A 362 8.20 -11.84 8.76
N ILE A 363 7.69 -12.43 9.84
CA ILE A 363 8.34 -12.49 11.16
C ILE A 363 9.71 -13.18 11.13
N HIS A 364 9.97 -13.97 10.09
CA HIS A 364 11.20 -14.73 9.86
C HIS A 364 12.35 -13.92 9.23
N PHE A 365 12.13 -12.66 8.85
CA PHE A 365 13.13 -11.88 8.10
C PHE A 365 14.51 -11.84 8.72
N PHE A 366 14.58 -11.82 10.05
CA PHE A 366 15.82 -11.67 10.78
C PHE A 366 16.19 -12.91 11.60
N ASP A 367 15.61 -14.06 11.27
CA ASP A 367 15.92 -15.32 11.92
C ASP A 367 17.38 -15.71 11.69
N ARG A 368 18.04 -16.07 12.75
CA ARG A 368 19.42 -16.55 12.77
C ARG A 368 19.50 -17.80 13.63
N LEU A 369 20.41 -18.69 13.29
CA LEU A 369 20.65 -19.90 14.07
C LEU A 369 21.02 -19.57 15.53
N LEU A 370 21.80 -18.49 15.74
CA LEU A 370 22.16 -17.93 17.03
C LEU A 370 21.83 -16.43 17.02
N PRO A 371 20.64 -16.04 17.49
CA PRO A 371 20.24 -14.63 17.52
C PRO A 371 21.04 -13.86 18.58
N ASN A 372 21.62 -12.74 18.17
CA ASN A 372 22.36 -11.83 19.08
C ASN A 372 21.47 -10.72 19.65
N THR A 373 20.31 -10.50 19.03
CA THR A 373 19.35 -9.46 19.40
C THR A 373 17.95 -10.05 19.47
N PRO A 374 17.09 -9.60 20.39
CA PRO A 374 15.70 -9.99 20.40
C PRO A 374 14.98 -9.39 19.19
N THR A 375 14.10 -10.19 18.57
CA THR A 375 13.20 -9.73 17.53
C THR A 375 11.82 -9.50 18.13
N PHE A 376 11.30 -8.30 18.05
CA PHE A 376 9.92 -7.97 18.38
C PHE A 376 9.08 -7.87 17.10
N ALA A 377 7.84 -8.30 17.20
CA ALA A 377 6.90 -8.21 16.08
C ALA A 377 5.61 -7.56 16.54
N ILE A 378 5.04 -6.67 15.73
CA ILE A 378 3.75 -6.03 16.02
C ILE A 378 2.74 -6.54 15.01
N SER A 379 1.70 -7.24 15.51
CA SER A 379 0.55 -7.70 14.73
C SER A 379 -0.62 -6.75 14.93
N LEU A 380 -1.33 -6.45 13.86
CA LEU A 380 -2.59 -5.73 13.88
C LEU A 380 -3.70 -6.76 13.63
N ASP A 381 -4.59 -6.95 14.61
CA ASP A 381 -5.60 -8.00 14.61
C ASP A 381 -7.01 -7.44 14.80
N ASP A 382 -8.03 -8.18 14.38
CA ASP A 382 -9.42 -7.76 14.52
C ASP A 382 -9.88 -7.94 15.98
N TYR A 383 -10.54 -6.92 16.53
CA TYR A 383 -11.13 -6.96 17.85
C TYR A 383 -12.37 -7.85 17.88
N ASP A 384 -12.44 -8.74 18.87
CA ASP A 384 -13.62 -9.58 19.15
C ASP A 384 -13.95 -9.47 20.65
N GLU A 385 -15.10 -8.88 20.99
CA GLU A 385 -15.55 -8.67 22.38
C GLU A 385 -15.59 -9.96 23.24
N LYS A 386 -15.74 -11.12 22.60
CA LYS A 386 -15.76 -12.41 23.28
C LYS A 386 -14.38 -12.95 23.61
N ARG A 387 -13.34 -12.38 23.00
CA ARG A 387 -11.96 -12.89 23.07
C ARG A 387 -10.98 -11.88 23.65
N ASN A 388 -11.16 -10.61 23.35
CA ASN A 388 -10.23 -9.55 23.72
C ASN A 388 -10.79 -8.76 24.90
N ARG A 389 -9.98 -8.64 25.96
CA ARG A 389 -10.29 -7.80 27.14
C ARG A 389 -9.57 -6.46 27.04
N ASP A 390 -8.36 -6.47 26.46
CA ASP A 390 -7.48 -5.32 26.34
C ASP A 390 -7.22 -5.01 24.85
N ASP A 391 -6.93 -3.76 24.54
CA ASP A 391 -6.62 -3.32 23.18
C ASP A 391 -5.22 -3.79 22.74
N VAL A 392 -4.33 -4.15 23.67
CA VAL A 392 -3.01 -4.75 23.40
C VAL A 392 -2.85 -6.02 24.21
N TRP A 393 -2.47 -7.09 23.53
CA TRP A 393 -2.24 -8.38 24.15
C TRP A 393 -0.82 -8.87 23.87
N LEU A 394 -0.15 -9.36 24.94
CA LEU A 394 1.16 -9.99 24.88
C LEU A 394 1.06 -11.43 25.37
N PRO A 395 1.67 -12.43 24.69
CA PRO A 395 1.74 -13.79 25.18
C PRO A 395 2.47 -13.87 26.52
N ALA A 396 1.77 -14.31 27.57
CA ALA A 396 2.33 -14.43 28.91
C ALA A 396 3.21 -15.69 29.09
N SER A 397 3.07 -16.68 28.19
CA SER A 397 3.81 -17.95 28.25
C SER A 397 3.92 -18.57 26.88
N SER A 398 4.81 -19.57 26.76
CA SER A 398 5.00 -20.34 25.52
C SER A 398 3.75 -21.14 25.08
N GLY A 399 2.75 -21.29 25.94
CA GLY A 399 1.45 -21.89 25.61
C GLY A 399 0.41 -20.90 25.11
N SER A 400 0.61 -19.60 25.36
CA SER A 400 -0.33 -18.54 24.96
C SER A 400 -0.26 -18.30 23.44
N GLY A 401 -1.41 -18.08 22.79
CA GLY A 401 -1.45 -17.78 21.35
C GLY A 401 -1.23 -18.97 20.41
N SER A 402 -1.29 -20.21 20.93
CA SER A 402 -1.13 -21.42 20.11
C SER A 402 -2.32 -21.75 19.22
N GLN A 403 -3.48 -21.13 19.47
CA GLN A 403 -4.71 -21.40 18.73
C GLN A 403 -5.17 -20.17 17.95
N LEU A 404 -5.52 -20.38 16.68
CA LEU A 404 -6.12 -19.36 15.84
C LEU A 404 -7.64 -19.28 16.10
N PRO A 405 -8.24 -18.08 16.00
CA PRO A 405 -9.66 -17.91 16.15
C PRO A 405 -10.47 -18.60 15.04
N VAL A 406 -11.50 -19.34 15.42
CA VAL A 406 -12.49 -19.89 14.48
C VAL A 406 -13.52 -18.81 14.18
N GLN A 407 -13.57 -18.37 12.92
CA GLN A 407 -14.47 -17.31 12.48
C GLN A 407 -15.51 -17.90 11.51
N PRO A 408 -16.82 -17.77 11.78
CA PRO A 408 -17.88 -18.21 10.87
C PRO A 408 -17.94 -17.32 9.62
N PHE A 409 -18.58 -17.81 8.58
CA PHE A 409 -18.92 -17.05 7.38
C PHE A 409 -20.35 -17.34 6.95
N ASP A 410 -21.00 -16.36 6.28
CA ASP A 410 -22.37 -16.48 5.80
C ASP A 410 -22.40 -16.39 4.27
N GLY A 411 -23.15 -17.31 3.64
CA GLY A 411 -23.41 -17.32 2.20
C GLY A 411 -22.19 -17.52 1.31
N LEU A 412 -22.43 -17.53 0.01
CA LEU A 412 -21.41 -17.77 -1.02
C LEU A 412 -20.29 -16.71 -1.02
N GLY A 413 -20.65 -15.44 -0.84
CA GLY A 413 -19.67 -14.35 -0.79
C GLY A 413 -18.68 -14.49 0.37
N GLY A 414 -19.20 -14.85 1.57
CA GLY A 414 -18.38 -15.13 2.74
C GLY A 414 -17.47 -16.34 2.52
N PHE A 415 -17.98 -17.40 1.92
CA PHE A 415 -17.18 -18.59 1.56
C PHE A 415 -16.02 -18.25 0.61
N LEU A 416 -16.30 -17.53 -0.49
CA LEU A 416 -15.25 -17.15 -1.47
C LEU A 416 -14.20 -16.25 -0.84
N MET A 417 -14.60 -15.28 -0.02
CA MET A 417 -13.66 -14.42 0.72
C MET A 417 -12.79 -15.25 1.66
N ARG A 418 -13.37 -16.21 2.39
CA ARG A 418 -12.62 -17.10 3.28
C ARG A 418 -11.62 -17.96 2.54
N LEU A 419 -12.01 -18.47 1.37
CA LEU A 419 -11.12 -19.26 0.50
C LEU A 419 -9.88 -18.44 0.10
N LEU A 420 -10.09 -17.19 -0.35
CA LEU A 420 -9.01 -16.28 -0.73
C LEU A 420 -8.10 -15.94 0.46
N MET A 421 -8.67 -15.61 1.60
CA MET A 421 -7.90 -15.29 2.81
C MET A 421 -7.14 -16.51 3.34
N SER A 422 -7.71 -17.71 3.28
CA SER A 422 -7.00 -18.93 3.65
C SER A 422 -5.80 -19.19 2.75
N ALA A 423 -5.95 -18.97 1.44
CA ALA A 423 -4.83 -19.13 0.50
C ALA A 423 -3.73 -18.07 0.72
N LYS A 424 -4.09 -16.85 1.14
CA LYS A 424 -3.15 -15.75 1.37
C LYS A 424 -2.44 -15.87 2.73
N ASP A 425 -3.18 -16.16 3.80
CA ASP A 425 -2.70 -15.97 5.17
C ASP A 425 -2.20 -17.27 5.83
N TRP A 426 -2.28 -18.43 5.16
CA TRP A 426 -1.95 -19.73 5.77
C TRP A 426 -0.53 -19.82 6.31
N GLN A 427 0.45 -19.28 5.58
CA GLN A 427 1.86 -19.33 5.97
C GLN A 427 2.13 -18.46 7.19
N ASP A 428 1.64 -17.22 7.19
CA ASP A 428 1.79 -16.27 8.30
C ASP A 428 1.09 -16.80 9.57
N ASN A 429 -0.12 -17.34 9.40
CA ASN A 429 -0.86 -17.95 10.49
C ASN A 429 -0.13 -19.17 11.08
N LEU A 430 0.46 -20.02 10.23
CA LEU A 430 1.26 -21.16 10.70
C LEU A 430 2.47 -20.66 11.50
N GLN A 431 3.23 -19.73 10.95
CA GLN A 431 4.45 -19.21 11.60
C GLN A 431 4.13 -18.51 12.92
N SER A 432 3.12 -17.65 12.96
CA SER A 432 2.76 -16.88 14.16
C SER A 432 2.32 -17.74 15.36
N THR A 433 1.92 -19.00 15.13
CA THR A 433 1.55 -19.94 16.18
C THR A 433 2.69 -20.84 16.67
N LEU A 434 3.82 -20.88 15.96
CA LEU A 434 4.96 -21.70 16.33
C LEU A 434 5.65 -21.18 17.59
N PRO A 435 6.17 -22.09 18.46
CA PRO A 435 7.05 -21.70 19.55
C PRO A 435 8.27 -20.92 19.05
N GLY A 436 8.69 -19.90 19.78
CA GLY A 436 9.79 -19.04 19.39
C GLY A 436 9.37 -17.86 18.49
N TYR A 437 8.25 -17.94 17.79
CA TYR A 437 7.67 -16.80 17.05
C TYR A 437 6.57 -16.10 17.85
N ARG A 438 5.58 -16.84 18.32
CA ARG A 438 4.41 -16.27 19.01
C ARG A 438 4.77 -15.44 20.24
N GLU A 439 5.82 -15.81 20.96
CA GLU A 439 6.27 -15.08 22.15
C GLU A 439 6.88 -13.70 21.84
N ARG A 440 7.21 -13.45 20.59
CA ARG A 440 7.79 -12.19 20.11
C ARG A 440 6.73 -11.19 19.62
N ILE A 441 5.46 -11.62 19.53
CA ILE A 441 4.40 -10.85 18.89
C ILE A 441 3.62 -10.05 19.92
N ALA A 442 3.59 -8.74 19.74
CA ALA A 442 2.65 -7.85 20.39
C ALA A 442 1.41 -7.73 19.50
N HIS A 443 0.25 -8.11 19.99
CA HIS A 443 -1.01 -8.07 19.27
C HIS A 443 -1.75 -6.79 19.62
N VAL A 444 -1.89 -5.88 18.66
CA VAL A 444 -2.74 -4.69 18.78
C VAL A 444 -4.08 -5.00 18.13
N VAL A 445 -5.14 -4.93 18.93
CA VAL A 445 -6.47 -5.39 18.53
C VAL A 445 -7.32 -4.18 18.16
N LEU A 446 -7.81 -4.13 16.93
CA LEU A 446 -8.48 -2.97 16.34
C LEU A 446 -9.96 -3.29 16.06
N LYS A 447 -10.83 -2.37 16.43
CA LYS A 447 -12.25 -2.44 16.08
C LYS A 447 -12.46 -2.19 14.58
N PRO A 448 -13.61 -2.60 14.00
CA PRO A 448 -13.88 -2.42 12.58
C PRO A 448 -13.74 -0.96 12.08
N GLU A 449 -14.05 0.01 12.94
CA GLU A 449 -13.89 1.44 12.66
C GLU A 449 -12.45 1.94 12.79
N GLU A 450 -11.59 1.19 13.45
CA GLU A 450 -10.19 1.54 13.77
C GLU A 450 -9.18 0.92 12.78
N GLY A 451 -9.62 0.07 11.86
CA GLY A 451 -8.73 -0.68 10.96
C GLY A 451 -9.32 -0.98 9.59
N GLY A 452 -8.75 -1.97 8.91
CA GLY A 452 -9.17 -2.43 7.58
C GLY A 452 -8.91 -1.42 6.48
N LEU A 453 -9.88 -1.22 5.59
CA LEU A 453 -9.86 -0.24 4.47
C LEU A 453 -10.51 1.10 4.84
N ASN A 454 -10.55 1.48 6.12
CA ASN A 454 -11.18 2.73 6.55
C ASN A 454 -10.35 3.97 6.20
N LEU A 455 -10.26 4.31 4.92
CA LEU A 455 -9.59 5.54 4.43
C LEU A 455 -10.26 6.84 4.93
N THR A 456 -11.42 6.74 5.57
CA THR A 456 -12.20 7.87 6.06
C THR A 456 -12.22 7.96 7.59
N MET A 457 -11.21 7.35 8.25
CA MET A 457 -11.04 7.41 9.69
C MET A 457 -10.97 8.87 10.14
N ASP A 458 -11.77 9.24 11.14
CA ASP A 458 -11.78 10.59 11.65
C ASP A 458 -10.64 10.85 12.65
N GLU A 459 -10.34 12.12 12.88
CA GLU A 459 -9.26 12.55 13.77
C GLU A 459 -9.47 12.07 15.21
N ALA A 460 -10.72 11.96 15.67
CA ALA A 460 -11.03 11.49 17.01
C ALA A 460 -10.70 10.02 17.19
N THR A 461 -11.01 9.19 16.17
CA THR A 461 -10.65 7.77 16.15
C THR A 461 -9.12 7.59 16.11
N ILE A 462 -8.42 8.38 15.29
CA ILE A 462 -6.95 8.33 15.22
C ILE A 462 -6.33 8.72 16.56
N ARG A 463 -6.80 9.81 17.20
CA ARG A 463 -6.30 10.23 18.52
C ARG A 463 -6.54 9.21 19.63
N LYS A 464 -7.59 8.39 19.50
CA LYS A 464 -7.88 7.33 20.46
C LYS A 464 -6.96 6.12 20.29
N LEU A 465 -6.56 5.83 19.05
CA LEU A 465 -5.67 4.71 18.70
C LEU A 465 -4.20 4.98 19.06
N VAL A 466 -3.87 6.21 19.29
CA VAL A 466 -2.56 6.76 19.50
C VAL A 466 -2.41 7.22 20.95
#